data_31edfd4bd04a837627d2a97971b3e963
#
_entry.id   31edfd4bd04a837627d2a97971b3e963
#
_cell.length_a   1.000
_cell.length_b   1.000
_cell.length_c   1.000
_cell.angle_alpha   90.00
_cell.angle_beta   90.00
_cell.angle_gamma   90.00
#
_symmetry.space_group_name_H-M   'P 1'
#
loop_
_entity.id
_entity.type
_entity.pdbx_description
1 polymer ?
#
loop_
_entity_poly.entity_id
_entity_poly.type
_entity_poly.pdbx_seq_one_letter_code
_entity_poly.pdbx_strand_id
1 'polypeptide(L)'
;MNMKKGHLTKTILLSLGLATVFYSVNFTQQENTTDSANVECSAVTTAHAATPQWRKPASPTVHFTSNNPASLRPMLTWTKVKGAVIYEIEFLPSPLPSIDKNELSEAHIFSTRQVFGNGYNPDLTEFANLSPIYWRVRALNFDGDPISSFSEPEKLCFNTSVQPVNSPVPHDSYGDIHGSTLLYPVYSWLPIAHAAQYEVELLDAPPENPNGIDPSIHRIWSAITELSDKYDDKARYSSKPFYWRVRALDDDGNPVGVYSDAQEFSVNPDVGWEIATFGDSISHGGGSMSYSPVDWEYSYQTYLDFPVVNLSASGDTSDTAVDRFDDDVLPFHPHYLIILEGSNSIRGGTSAESVISDLKTIKAKCENNNIVPIFMTLPPINPESIEKVFNEPNADDWRDEMDKVNQYIRTDTLHIDLAARMNYPGGIMPERLALDGLHPDINVKRKMASIINAELPKILKSLKQK
;
A
#
# COMPACT_ATOMS: atom_id res chain seq x y z
N MET A 1 6.46 12.03 -52.23
CA MET A 1 7.20 11.23 -51.25
C MET A 1 6.83 11.81 -49.86
N ASN A 2 5.70 11.35 -49.31
CA ASN A 2 5.11 11.88 -48.09
C ASN A 2 5.55 11.01 -46.91
N MET A 3 6.35 11.57 -46.02
CA MET A 3 6.66 10.94 -44.71
C MET A 3 5.52 11.19 -43.74
N LYS A 4 4.83 10.14 -43.36
CA LYS A 4 3.89 10.13 -42.24
C LYS A 4 4.68 10.28 -40.94
N LYS A 5 4.38 11.34 -40.19
CA LYS A 5 4.82 11.48 -38.78
C LYS A 5 4.05 10.45 -37.93
N GLY A 6 4.76 9.49 -37.37
CA GLY A 6 4.21 8.59 -36.37
C GLY A 6 4.00 9.33 -35.06
N HIS A 7 2.80 9.23 -34.50
CA HIS A 7 2.53 9.55 -33.13
C HIS A 7 3.19 8.50 -32.24
N LEU A 8 4.19 8.91 -31.49
CA LEU A 8 4.77 8.10 -30.43
C LEU A 8 3.88 8.29 -29.20
N THR A 9 3.15 7.26 -28.85
CA THR A 9 2.30 7.18 -27.68
C THR A 9 3.18 7.28 -26.44
N LYS A 10 3.03 8.35 -25.66
CA LYS A 10 3.57 8.46 -24.31
C LYS A 10 2.64 7.73 -23.33
N THR A 11 2.69 6.43 -23.33
CA THR A 11 2.05 5.61 -22.32
C THR A 11 3.12 4.65 -21.84
N ILE A 12 3.56 4.76 -20.66
CA ILE A 12 4.45 3.93 -19.82
C ILE A 12 5.45 4.86 -19.12
N LEU A 13 5.10 5.36 -17.95
CA LEU A 13 6.09 5.87 -16.98
C LEU A 13 5.53 6.11 -15.58
N LEU A 14 4.35 5.55 -15.23
CA LEU A 14 3.81 5.70 -13.87
C LEU A 14 4.11 4.51 -12.93
N SER A 15 4.52 3.36 -13.45
CA SER A 15 4.89 2.20 -12.61
C SER A 15 6.38 2.12 -12.26
N LEU A 16 7.24 2.89 -12.91
CA LEU A 16 8.70 2.90 -12.67
C LEU A 16 9.17 3.93 -11.64
N GLY A 17 8.35 4.93 -11.30
CA GLY A 17 8.70 5.97 -10.32
C GLY A 17 8.77 5.44 -8.88
N LEU A 18 8.00 4.43 -8.54
CA LEU A 18 7.95 3.87 -7.18
C LEU A 18 9.18 3.01 -6.83
N ALA A 19 9.77 2.33 -7.81
CA ALA A 19 10.92 1.45 -7.57
C ALA A 19 12.26 2.20 -7.42
N THR A 20 12.41 3.38 -8.05
CA THR A 20 13.69 4.10 -8.10
C THR A 20 13.99 4.95 -6.86
N VAL A 21 13.00 5.29 -6.04
CA VAL A 21 13.19 6.14 -4.85
C VAL A 21 13.80 5.37 -3.69
N PHE A 22 13.64 4.05 -3.62
CA PHE A 22 14.18 3.25 -2.50
C PHE A 22 15.68 2.94 -2.59
N TYR A 23 16.31 3.05 -3.76
CA TYR A 23 17.74 2.70 -3.94
C TYR A 23 18.72 3.87 -3.85
N SER A 24 18.28 5.12 -3.72
CA SER A 24 19.18 6.29 -3.76
C SER A 24 19.32 7.08 -2.46
N VAL A 25 18.87 6.56 -1.31
CA VAL A 25 19.23 7.17 -0.02
C VAL A 25 20.59 6.64 0.42
N ASN A 26 21.65 7.07 -0.26
CA ASN A 26 23.00 6.96 0.24
C ASN A 26 23.18 7.99 1.35
N PHE A 27 23.22 7.53 2.60
CA PHE A 27 23.70 8.35 3.71
C PHE A 27 25.19 8.64 3.54
N THR A 28 25.54 9.77 2.94
CA THR A 28 26.87 10.35 3.09
C THR A 28 26.94 10.99 4.46
N GLN A 29 27.73 10.42 5.35
CA GLN A 29 28.19 11.12 6.57
C GLN A 29 28.96 12.36 6.13
N GLN A 30 28.41 13.54 6.40
CA GLN A 30 29.14 14.80 6.29
C GLN A 30 29.77 15.08 7.66
N GLU A 31 31.11 15.05 7.69
CA GLU A 31 31.91 15.53 8.83
C GLU A 31 31.64 17.03 9.05
N ASN A 32 31.27 17.37 10.27
CA ASN A 32 31.12 18.76 10.70
C ASN A 32 32.47 19.45 10.79
N THR A 33 32.71 20.45 9.95
CA THR A 33 33.69 21.50 10.22
C THR A 33 32.94 22.72 10.75
N THR A 34 33.30 23.09 11.98
CA THR A 34 32.83 24.30 12.67
C THR A 34 33.34 25.56 11.99
N ASP A 35 32.40 26.45 11.59
CA ASP A 35 32.73 27.86 11.46
C ASP A 35 31.65 28.74 12.10
N SER A 36 32.07 29.58 13.03
CA SER A 36 31.23 30.41 13.86
C SER A 36 30.92 31.75 13.17
N ALA A 37 29.66 32.01 12.91
CA ALA A 37 29.19 33.37 12.63
C ALA A 37 27.93 33.67 13.44
N ASN A 38 28.01 34.67 14.30
CA ASN A 38 26.93 35.24 15.09
C ASN A 38 25.82 35.81 14.18
N VAL A 39 24.59 35.32 14.35
CA VAL A 39 23.40 35.99 13.89
C VAL A 39 22.40 36.08 15.05
N GLU A 40 21.96 37.29 15.34
CA GLU A 40 21.00 37.61 16.40
C GLU A 40 19.64 36.92 16.14
N CYS A 41 19.19 36.21 17.16
CA CYS A 41 17.96 35.45 17.13
C CYS A 41 16.78 36.34 17.51
N SER A 42 15.92 36.68 16.53
CA SER A 42 14.58 37.20 16.79
C SER A 42 13.72 36.07 17.33
N ALA A 43 13.05 36.30 18.45
CA ALA A 43 12.18 35.32 19.11
C ALA A 43 11.05 34.87 18.20
N VAL A 44 11.21 33.68 17.61
CA VAL A 44 10.11 32.95 16.99
C VAL A 44 9.39 32.19 18.11
N THR A 45 8.11 32.49 18.29
CA THR A 45 7.21 31.77 19.18
C THR A 45 7.20 30.30 18.78
N THR A 46 7.85 29.48 19.58
CA THR A 46 7.84 28.00 19.43
C THR A 46 6.39 27.52 19.56
N ALA A 47 5.77 27.13 18.45
CA ALA A 47 4.64 26.23 18.49
C ALA A 47 5.09 24.98 19.23
N HIS A 48 4.44 24.64 20.35
CA HIS A 48 4.68 23.40 21.05
C HIS A 48 4.48 22.23 20.08
N ALA A 49 5.58 21.63 19.64
CA ALA A 49 5.54 20.34 18.97
C ALA A 49 4.82 19.39 19.92
N ALA A 50 3.70 18.83 19.46
CA ALA A 50 2.99 17.80 20.22
C ALA A 50 3.97 16.68 20.51
N THR A 51 4.13 16.32 21.78
CA THR A 51 4.99 15.22 22.21
C THR A 51 4.70 13.99 21.35
N PRO A 52 5.69 13.37 20.70
CA PRO A 52 5.44 12.20 19.86
C PRO A 52 4.71 11.14 20.69
N GLN A 53 3.51 10.78 20.28
CA GLN A 53 2.76 9.74 20.98
C GLN A 53 3.37 8.39 20.61
N TRP A 54 4.23 7.86 21.46
CA TRP A 54 4.83 6.54 21.31
C TRP A 54 3.75 5.47 21.09
N ARG A 55 3.96 4.64 20.10
CA ARG A 55 3.09 3.50 19.81
C ARG A 55 3.44 2.33 20.72
N LYS A 56 2.50 1.40 20.90
CA LYS A 56 2.79 0.12 21.53
C LYS A 56 3.88 -0.58 20.72
N PRO A 57 4.93 -1.14 21.35
CA PRO A 57 5.97 -1.88 20.65
C PRO A 57 5.40 -3.05 19.86
N ALA A 58 6.06 -3.44 18.78
CA ALA A 58 5.83 -4.70 18.11
C ALA A 58 6.00 -5.87 19.11
N SER A 59 5.24 -6.93 18.91
CA SER A 59 5.38 -8.15 19.73
C SER A 59 5.73 -9.30 18.80
N PRO A 60 6.83 -10.06 19.05
CA PRO A 60 7.13 -11.28 18.33
C PRO A 60 5.91 -12.22 18.28
N THR A 61 5.68 -12.85 17.13
CA THR A 61 4.59 -13.81 16.91
C THR A 61 5.09 -15.22 16.70
N VAL A 62 6.41 -15.40 16.51
CA VAL A 62 7.08 -16.70 16.43
C VAL A 62 8.05 -16.84 17.61
N HIS A 63 8.13 -18.06 18.14
CA HIS A 63 8.95 -18.41 19.29
C HIS A 63 9.77 -19.66 19.02
N PHE A 64 11.09 -19.54 19.10
CA PHE A 64 12.01 -20.63 18.86
C PHE A 64 12.69 -21.05 20.16
N THR A 65 12.48 -22.30 20.55
CA THR A 65 12.98 -22.88 21.79
C THR A 65 14.00 -23.98 21.52
N SER A 66 14.64 -24.50 22.56
CA SER A 66 15.54 -25.66 22.41
C SER A 66 14.81 -26.92 21.93
N ASN A 67 13.49 -27.05 22.18
CA ASN A 67 12.69 -28.18 21.71
C ASN A 67 12.10 -27.95 20.30
N ASN A 68 12.02 -26.70 19.88
CA ASN A 68 11.59 -26.28 18.53
C ASN A 68 12.54 -25.20 18.03
N PRO A 69 13.78 -25.57 17.66
CA PRO A 69 14.79 -24.61 17.24
C PRO A 69 14.53 -24.11 15.82
N ALA A 70 14.92 -22.87 15.59
CA ALA A 70 14.97 -22.28 14.25
C ALA A 70 16.07 -22.89 13.39
N SER A 71 15.97 -22.72 12.09
CA SER A 71 17.10 -22.84 11.18
C SER A 71 18.06 -21.65 11.33
N LEU A 72 19.16 -21.65 10.60
CA LEU A 72 20.05 -20.47 10.50
C LEU A 72 19.46 -19.35 9.62
N ARG A 73 18.38 -19.59 8.90
CA ARG A 73 17.59 -18.58 8.16
C ARG A 73 16.12 -18.71 8.52
N PRO A 74 15.74 -18.30 9.75
CA PRO A 74 14.35 -18.38 10.20
C PRO A 74 13.53 -17.23 9.62
N MET A 75 12.22 -17.41 9.47
CA MET A 75 11.29 -16.31 9.31
C MET A 75 10.90 -15.79 10.69
N LEU A 76 11.32 -14.59 11.03
CA LEU A 76 10.93 -13.88 12.25
C LEU A 76 9.74 -12.99 11.94
N THR A 77 8.67 -13.08 12.72
CA THR A 77 7.46 -12.27 12.51
C THR A 77 7.02 -11.59 13.80
N TRP A 78 6.31 -10.48 13.65
CA TRP A 78 5.79 -9.67 14.76
C TRP A 78 4.47 -8.98 14.40
N THR A 79 3.79 -8.44 15.41
CA THR A 79 2.56 -7.67 15.21
C THR A 79 2.84 -6.34 14.52
N LYS A 80 2.05 -5.97 13.52
CA LYS A 80 2.14 -4.66 12.87
C LYS A 80 1.97 -3.53 13.90
N VAL A 81 2.75 -2.45 13.73
CA VAL A 81 2.63 -1.23 14.52
C VAL A 81 2.00 -0.15 13.64
N LYS A 82 0.90 0.44 14.09
CA LYS A 82 0.19 1.47 13.33
C LYS A 82 1.10 2.66 13.03
N GLY A 83 1.23 3.01 11.74
CA GLY A 83 2.07 4.11 11.25
C GLY A 83 3.55 3.74 11.09
N ALA A 84 3.91 2.46 11.26
CA ALA A 84 5.24 1.99 10.92
C ALA A 84 5.40 1.95 9.40
N VAL A 85 6.49 2.50 8.91
CA VAL A 85 6.90 2.43 7.50
C VAL A 85 8.06 1.46 7.36
N ILE A 86 8.94 1.47 8.34
CA ILE A 86 10.14 0.66 8.41
C ILE A 86 10.20 0.04 9.80
N TYR A 87 10.86 -1.09 9.93
CA TYR A 87 11.22 -1.67 11.22
C TYR A 87 12.74 -1.73 11.36
N GLU A 88 13.21 -1.50 12.60
CA GLU A 88 14.58 -1.74 12.99
C GLU A 88 14.63 -2.97 13.87
N ILE A 89 15.42 -3.95 13.45
CA ILE A 89 15.67 -5.18 14.19
C ILE A 89 17.12 -5.23 14.63
N GLU A 90 17.38 -5.68 15.84
CA GLU A 90 18.73 -5.98 16.32
C GLU A 90 18.83 -7.36 16.95
N PHE A 91 20.00 -7.95 16.86
CA PHE A 91 20.35 -9.23 17.44
C PHE A 91 21.40 -9.04 18.53
N LEU A 92 21.22 -9.77 19.63
CA LEU A 92 21.97 -9.64 20.86
C LEU A 92 22.57 -10.99 21.28
N PRO A 93 23.79 -11.04 21.82
CA PRO A 93 24.40 -12.29 22.29
C PRO A 93 23.79 -12.80 23.60
N SER A 94 23.09 -11.93 24.36
CA SER A 94 22.46 -12.26 25.63
C SER A 94 21.28 -11.33 25.89
N PRO A 95 20.34 -11.65 26.83
CA PRO A 95 19.15 -10.82 27.08
C PRO A 95 19.42 -9.47 27.76
N LEU A 96 20.66 -9.16 28.13
CA LEU A 96 21.13 -7.94 28.79
C LEU A 96 20.20 -7.40 29.89
N PRO A 97 20.57 -7.52 31.19
CA PRO A 97 19.66 -7.23 32.33
C PRO A 97 19.14 -5.78 32.40
N SER A 98 19.79 -4.84 31.74
CA SER A 98 19.44 -3.40 31.75
C SER A 98 19.56 -2.79 30.38
N ILE A 99 18.86 -3.35 29.39
CA ILE A 99 18.87 -2.82 28.03
C ILE A 99 17.98 -1.58 27.91
N ASP A 100 18.52 -0.52 27.31
CA ASP A 100 17.69 0.63 26.94
C ASP A 100 16.71 0.19 25.82
N LYS A 101 15.42 0.46 26.03
CA LYS A 101 14.37 0.10 25.06
C LYS A 101 14.26 1.11 23.94
N ASN A 102 14.89 2.25 24.04
CA ASN A 102 14.77 3.34 23.07
C ASN A 102 15.99 3.45 22.16
N GLU A 103 17.12 2.81 22.53
CA GLU A 103 18.35 2.90 21.77
C GLU A 103 18.85 1.50 21.37
N LEU A 104 19.64 1.45 20.29
CA LEU A 104 20.41 0.25 19.94
C LEU A 104 21.38 -0.08 21.06
N SER A 105 21.52 -1.35 21.36
CA SER A 105 22.51 -1.82 22.31
C SER A 105 23.91 -1.70 21.73
N GLU A 106 24.87 -1.21 22.52
CA GLU A 106 26.28 -1.25 22.14
C GLU A 106 26.81 -2.69 21.98
N ALA A 107 26.13 -3.66 22.59
CA ALA A 107 26.48 -5.08 22.52
C ALA A 107 25.75 -5.85 21.42
N HIS A 108 25.04 -5.18 20.51
CA HIS A 108 24.40 -5.87 19.40
C HIS A 108 25.43 -6.52 18.48
N ILE A 109 25.13 -7.70 17.96
CA ILE A 109 25.98 -8.43 17.01
C ILE A 109 25.63 -8.11 15.57
N PHE A 110 24.39 -7.71 15.32
CA PHE A 110 23.88 -7.29 14.01
C PHE A 110 22.62 -6.44 14.19
N SER A 111 22.42 -5.46 13.33
CA SER A 111 21.17 -4.70 13.22
C SER A 111 20.91 -4.26 11.79
N THR A 112 19.62 -4.04 11.46
CA THR A 112 19.22 -3.50 10.16
C THR A 112 17.94 -2.69 10.27
N ARG A 113 17.81 -1.68 9.38
CA ARG A 113 16.59 -0.88 9.15
C ARG A 113 15.95 -1.17 7.79
N GLN A 114 16.46 -2.14 7.04
CA GLN A 114 15.94 -2.49 5.72
C GLN A 114 14.82 -3.57 5.84
N VAL A 115 13.82 -3.29 6.67
CA VAL A 115 12.69 -4.20 6.91
C VAL A 115 11.40 -3.41 6.76
N PHE A 116 10.69 -3.65 5.66
CA PHE A 116 9.50 -2.89 5.25
C PHE A 116 8.17 -3.59 5.58
N GLY A 117 8.21 -4.80 6.11
CA GLY A 117 7.06 -5.58 6.53
C GLY A 117 7.15 -6.01 7.99
N ASN A 118 6.16 -6.73 8.47
CA ASN A 118 6.14 -7.29 9.82
C ASN A 118 6.79 -8.67 9.93
N GLY A 119 7.81 -8.91 9.11
CA GLY A 119 8.63 -10.11 9.14
C GLY A 119 10.00 -9.89 8.52
N TYR A 120 10.96 -10.71 8.93
CA TYR A 120 12.34 -10.67 8.46
C TYR A 120 12.95 -12.06 8.45
N ASN A 121 13.64 -12.40 7.37
CA ASN A 121 14.36 -13.64 7.22
C ASN A 121 15.88 -13.37 7.22
N PRO A 122 16.53 -13.32 8.40
CA PRO A 122 17.98 -13.11 8.50
C PRO A 122 18.78 -14.32 8.02
N ASP A 123 19.99 -14.08 7.52
CA ASP A 123 21.03 -15.12 7.45
C ASP A 123 21.91 -15.03 8.72
N LEU A 124 21.78 -16.04 9.58
CA LEU A 124 22.49 -16.15 10.85
C LEU A 124 23.68 -17.12 10.79
N THR A 125 24.12 -17.49 9.60
CA THR A 125 25.20 -18.46 9.41
C THR A 125 26.49 -18.05 10.12
N GLU A 126 26.84 -16.77 10.11
CA GLU A 126 28.03 -16.25 10.81
C GLU A 126 27.93 -16.37 12.33
N PHE A 127 26.71 -16.46 12.87
CA PHE A 127 26.43 -16.54 14.31
C PHE A 127 26.11 -17.97 14.78
N ALA A 128 26.34 -18.98 13.95
CA ALA A 128 26.01 -20.39 14.24
C ALA A 128 26.52 -20.89 15.58
N ASN A 129 27.66 -20.38 16.06
CA ASN A 129 28.30 -20.75 17.31
C ASN A 129 27.78 -19.99 18.54
N LEU A 130 26.87 -19.02 18.37
CA LEU A 130 26.37 -18.13 19.43
C LEU A 130 24.98 -18.54 19.96
N SER A 131 24.45 -19.72 19.59
CA SER A 131 23.11 -20.15 20.04
C SER A 131 23.05 -20.39 21.56
N PRO A 132 22.04 -19.86 22.26
CA PRO A 132 20.98 -18.98 21.77
C PRO A 132 21.48 -17.53 21.61
N ILE A 133 20.89 -16.83 20.65
CA ILE A 133 20.96 -15.36 20.57
C ILE A 133 19.59 -14.79 20.93
N TYR A 134 19.48 -13.47 20.96
CA TYR A 134 18.23 -12.77 21.23
C TYR A 134 18.00 -11.73 20.15
N TRP A 135 16.75 -11.40 19.87
CA TRP A 135 16.38 -10.36 18.93
C TRP A 135 15.25 -9.50 19.47
N ARG A 136 15.21 -8.26 19.04
CA ARG A 136 14.12 -7.33 19.33
C ARG A 136 13.89 -6.41 18.14
N VAL A 137 12.70 -5.82 18.06
CA VAL A 137 12.27 -5.03 16.91
C VAL A 137 11.55 -3.77 17.38
N ARG A 138 11.73 -2.65 16.69
CA ARG A 138 10.95 -1.43 16.86
C ARG A 138 10.46 -0.89 15.53
N ALA A 139 9.39 -0.07 15.60
CA ALA A 139 8.81 0.60 14.45
C ALA A 139 9.42 1.99 14.25
N LEU A 140 9.63 2.35 13.00
CA LEU A 140 10.11 3.66 12.55
C LEU A 140 9.07 4.30 11.61
N ASN A 141 9.06 5.65 11.56
CA ASN A 141 8.29 6.41 10.58
C ASN A 141 9.01 6.49 9.22
N PHE A 142 8.45 7.27 8.31
CA PHE A 142 9.02 7.49 6.97
C PHE A 142 10.41 8.16 7.02
N ASP A 143 10.64 9.05 7.99
CA ASP A 143 11.92 9.75 8.15
C ASP A 143 12.98 8.86 8.85
N GLY A 144 12.60 7.63 9.25
CA GLY A 144 13.46 6.69 9.96
C GLY A 144 13.53 6.95 11.46
N ASP A 145 12.67 7.82 11.99
CA ASP A 145 12.59 8.11 13.42
C ASP A 145 11.78 7.04 14.14
N PRO A 146 12.21 6.61 15.35
CA PRO A 146 11.44 5.65 16.14
C PRO A 146 10.07 6.20 16.54
N ILE A 147 9.03 5.41 16.29
CA ILE A 147 7.66 5.65 16.75
C ILE A 147 7.22 4.69 17.84
N SER A 148 8.03 3.68 18.14
CA SER A 148 7.89 2.79 19.29
C SER A 148 9.24 2.51 19.94
N SER A 149 9.23 2.08 21.20
CA SER A 149 10.41 1.42 21.79
C SER A 149 10.63 0.05 21.15
N PHE A 150 11.80 -0.53 21.35
CA PHE A 150 12.03 -1.94 21.03
C PHE A 150 11.08 -2.84 21.82
N SER A 151 10.75 -4.00 21.24
CA SER A 151 10.14 -5.11 21.97
C SER A 151 11.04 -5.61 23.09
N GLU A 152 10.50 -6.44 23.99
CA GLU A 152 11.36 -7.24 24.86
C GLU A 152 12.24 -8.16 24.02
N PRO A 153 13.48 -8.45 24.45
CA PRO A 153 14.35 -9.38 23.73
C PRO A 153 13.74 -10.78 23.68
N GLU A 154 13.46 -11.26 22.48
CA GLU A 154 12.95 -12.62 22.26
C GLU A 154 14.11 -13.58 22.04
N LYS A 155 14.08 -14.72 22.71
CA LYS A 155 15.10 -15.77 22.61
C LYS A 155 14.99 -16.49 21.28
N LEU A 156 16.13 -16.67 20.61
CA LEU A 156 16.24 -17.42 19.36
C LEU A 156 17.21 -18.59 19.55
N CYS A 157 16.65 -19.79 19.72
CA CYS A 157 17.40 -21.03 19.68
C CYS A 157 17.41 -21.55 18.25
N PHE A 158 18.59 -21.83 17.69
CA PHE A 158 18.69 -22.42 16.34
C PHE A 158 19.57 -23.68 16.32
N ASN A 159 19.35 -24.49 15.30
CA ASN A 159 20.07 -25.73 15.06
C ASN A 159 20.38 -25.85 13.56
N THR A 160 21.63 -26.10 13.24
CA THR A 160 22.14 -26.23 11.86
C THR A 160 21.51 -27.37 11.07
N SER A 161 20.87 -28.34 11.75
CA SER A 161 20.17 -29.45 11.10
C SER A 161 18.74 -29.10 10.66
N VAL A 162 18.18 -27.97 11.12
CA VAL A 162 16.87 -27.50 10.70
C VAL A 162 16.99 -26.83 9.33
N GLN A 163 16.13 -27.25 8.40
CA GLN A 163 16.15 -26.67 7.06
C GLN A 163 15.73 -25.20 7.09
N PRO A 164 16.42 -24.32 6.36
CA PRO A 164 16.03 -22.92 6.25
C PRO A 164 14.69 -22.77 5.52
N VAL A 165 14.04 -21.66 5.75
CA VAL A 165 12.89 -21.22 4.93
C VAL A 165 13.40 -21.06 3.49
N ASN A 166 12.71 -21.71 2.56
CA ASN A 166 13.12 -21.80 1.16
C ASN A 166 12.06 -21.28 0.18
N SER A 167 11.05 -20.57 0.70
CA SER A 167 10.04 -19.88 -0.10
C SER A 167 9.61 -18.60 0.58
N PRO A 168 9.23 -17.55 -0.17
CA PRO A 168 8.55 -16.39 0.39
C PRO A 168 7.26 -16.82 1.12
N VAL A 169 6.83 -16.02 2.09
CA VAL A 169 5.60 -16.30 2.84
C VAL A 169 4.52 -15.31 2.38
N PRO A 170 3.51 -15.76 1.60
CA PRO A 170 2.42 -14.89 1.17
C PRO A 170 1.71 -14.26 2.37
N HIS A 171 1.33 -12.99 2.24
CA HIS A 171 0.37 -12.41 3.16
C HIS A 171 -1.01 -12.99 2.88
N ASP A 172 -1.68 -13.47 3.91
CA ASP A 172 -3.09 -13.87 3.85
C ASP A 172 -3.95 -12.61 3.74
N SER A 173 -4.23 -12.22 2.50
CA SER A 173 -4.80 -10.91 2.19
C SER A 173 -6.19 -11.00 1.59
N TYR A 174 -6.56 -12.15 1.07
CA TYR A 174 -7.84 -12.37 0.43
C TYR A 174 -8.62 -13.34 1.28
N GLY A 175 -9.62 -12.85 1.93
CA GLY A 175 -10.47 -13.68 2.76
C GLY A 175 -11.78 -12.98 3.05
N ASP A 176 -12.37 -13.32 4.15
CA ASP A 176 -13.67 -12.81 4.60
C ASP A 176 -13.62 -11.33 5.06
N ILE A 177 -12.57 -10.59 4.75
CA ILE A 177 -12.45 -9.19 5.12
C ILE A 177 -13.34 -8.36 4.20
N HIS A 178 -14.26 -7.64 4.79
CA HIS A 178 -15.15 -6.73 4.10
C HIS A 178 -14.36 -5.71 3.27
N GLY A 179 -14.69 -5.57 2.00
CA GLY A 179 -13.99 -4.66 1.07
C GLY A 179 -12.69 -5.21 0.48
N SER A 180 -12.35 -6.50 0.71
CA SER A 180 -11.11 -7.10 0.20
C SER A 180 -11.22 -7.63 -1.24
N THR A 181 -12.40 -7.62 -1.86
CA THR A 181 -12.56 -8.03 -3.26
C THR A 181 -12.09 -6.92 -4.19
N LEU A 182 -10.88 -7.08 -4.73
CA LEU A 182 -10.22 -6.14 -5.63
C LEU A 182 -10.26 -6.65 -7.06
N LEU A 183 -10.77 -5.83 -8.00
CA LEU A 183 -10.71 -6.12 -9.45
C LEU A 183 -9.25 -6.14 -9.95
N TYR A 184 -8.40 -5.28 -9.40
CA TYR A 184 -6.97 -5.17 -9.68
C TYR A 184 -6.18 -5.69 -8.49
N PRO A 185 -5.79 -6.97 -8.45
CA PRO A 185 -5.18 -7.57 -7.29
C PRO A 185 -3.78 -7.01 -6.97
N VAL A 186 -3.41 -7.12 -5.71
CA VAL A 186 -2.03 -6.91 -5.27
C VAL A 186 -1.57 -8.16 -4.54
N TYR A 187 -0.49 -8.75 -5.02
CA TYR A 187 0.14 -9.93 -4.42
C TYR A 187 1.25 -9.45 -3.51
N SER A 188 1.29 -9.89 -2.27
CA SER A 188 2.26 -9.43 -1.27
C SER A 188 2.78 -10.59 -0.42
N TRP A 189 4.05 -10.52 0.00
CA TRP A 189 4.72 -11.59 0.75
C TRP A 189 5.83 -11.06 1.65
N LEU A 190 6.22 -11.86 2.62
CA LEU A 190 7.45 -11.64 3.38
C LEU A 190 8.63 -12.18 2.56
N PRO A 191 9.67 -11.35 2.36
CA PRO A 191 10.84 -11.74 1.57
C PRO A 191 11.71 -12.77 2.30
N ILE A 192 12.53 -13.51 1.53
CA ILE A 192 13.52 -14.45 2.07
C ILE A 192 14.94 -13.98 1.78
N ALA A 193 15.89 -14.44 2.60
CA ALA A 193 17.31 -14.15 2.42
C ALA A 193 17.82 -14.67 1.08
N HIS A 194 18.79 -13.96 0.48
CA HIS A 194 19.40 -14.25 -0.81
C HIS A 194 18.50 -14.08 -2.04
N ALA A 195 17.30 -13.54 -1.87
CA ALA A 195 16.48 -13.14 -2.99
C ALA A 195 16.92 -11.76 -3.51
N ALA A 196 17.18 -11.65 -4.79
CA ALA A 196 17.36 -10.37 -5.48
C ALA A 196 16.04 -9.91 -6.10
N GLN A 197 15.25 -10.86 -6.59
CA GLN A 197 13.98 -10.63 -7.26
C GLN A 197 12.96 -11.69 -6.87
N TYR A 198 11.72 -11.48 -7.24
CA TYR A 198 10.62 -12.40 -7.04
C TYR A 198 9.84 -12.59 -8.34
N GLU A 199 9.46 -13.83 -8.64
CA GLU A 199 8.52 -14.15 -9.70
C GLU A 199 7.18 -14.54 -9.06
N VAL A 200 6.15 -13.74 -9.37
CA VAL A 200 4.76 -14.05 -9.05
C VAL A 200 4.12 -14.70 -10.24
N GLU A 201 3.31 -15.73 -10.01
CA GLU A 201 2.43 -16.28 -11.03
C GLU A 201 0.97 -16.34 -10.56
N LEU A 202 0.08 -16.02 -11.50
CA LEU A 202 -1.36 -16.15 -11.36
C LEU A 202 -1.83 -17.38 -12.13
N LEU A 203 -2.73 -18.15 -11.51
CA LEU A 203 -3.21 -19.43 -12.01
C LEU A 203 -4.75 -19.43 -12.09
N ASP A 204 -5.30 -20.18 -13.07
CA ASP A 204 -6.74 -20.41 -13.23
C ASP A 204 -7.24 -21.70 -12.53
N ALA A 205 -6.33 -22.43 -11.88
CA ALA A 205 -6.62 -23.62 -11.07
C ALA A 205 -5.49 -23.80 -10.03
N PRO A 206 -5.70 -24.63 -8.99
CA PRO A 206 -4.62 -24.99 -8.06
C PRO A 206 -3.39 -25.55 -8.80
N PRO A 207 -2.17 -25.21 -8.36
CA PRO A 207 -0.97 -25.72 -9.03
C PRO A 207 -0.87 -27.25 -8.94
N GLU A 208 -0.53 -27.90 -10.03
CA GLU A 208 -0.30 -29.34 -10.10
C GLU A 208 0.99 -29.78 -9.37
N ASN A 209 1.88 -28.83 -9.12
CA ASN A 209 3.17 -29.01 -8.45
C ASN A 209 3.30 -28.07 -7.21
N PRO A 210 2.50 -28.27 -6.15
CA PRO A 210 2.58 -27.43 -4.94
C PRO A 210 4.02 -27.36 -4.43
N ASN A 211 4.50 -26.16 -4.12
CA ASN A 211 5.88 -25.91 -3.67
C ASN A 211 6.96 -26.49 -4.63
N GLY A 212 6.65 -26.58 -5.91
CA GLY A 212 7.60 -26.95 -6.95
C GLY A 212 8.58 -25.82 -7.30
N ILE A 213 9.58 -26.13 -8.13
CA ILE A 213 10.51 -25.15 -8.70
C ILE A 213 9.95 -24.60 -10.02
N ASP A 214 9.30 -25.45 -10.81
CA ASP A 214 8.84 -25.10 -12.13
C ASP A 214 7.51 -24.32 -12.11
N PRO A 215 7.28 -23.43 -13.10
CA PRO A 215 6.00 -22.79 -13.30
C PRO A 215 4.86 -23.81 -13.45
N SER A 216 3.67 -23.45 -12.95
CA SER A 216 2.47 -24.29 -13.12
C SER A 216 1.98 -24.30 -14.58
N ILE A 217 1.40 -25.43 -15.01
CA ILE A 217 0.69 -25.51 -16.30
C ILE A 217 -0.60 -24.66 -16.30
N HIS A 218 -1.09 -24.27 -15.13
CA HIS A 218 -2.26 -23.39 -14.94
C HIS A 218 -1.92 -21.92 -14.93
N ARG A 219 -0.67 -21.55 -15.23
CA ARG A 219 -0.22 -20.15 -15.26
C ARG A 219 -0.93 -19.38 -16.38
N ILE A 220 -1.66 -18.33 -16.01
CA ILE A 220 -2.30 -17.40 -16.94
C ILE A 220 -1.59 -16.05 -17.01
N TRP A 221 -0.77 -15.73 -16.02
CA TRP A 221 0.05 -14.51 -15.97
C TRP A 221 1.24 -14.70 -15.03
N SER A 222 2.29 -13.93 -15.26
CA SER A 222 3.42 -13.81 -14.33
C SER A 222 4.11 -12.47 -14.46
N ALA A 223 4.80 -12.07 -13.40
CA ALA A 223 5.65 -10.89 -13.40
C ALA A 223 6.85 -11.08 -12.47
N ILE A 224 7.92 -10.35 -12.78
CA ILE A 224 9.12 -10.25 -11.93
C ILE A 224 9.13 -8.88 -11.27
N THR A 225 9.56 -8.82 -10.01
CA THR A 225 9.69 -7.60 -9.22
C THR A 225 10.86 -7.72 -8.24
N GLU A 226 11.49 -6.61 -7.89
CA GLU A 226 12.47 -6.50 -6.81
C GLU A 226 11.80 -6.19 -5.46
N LEU A 227 10.51 -5.87 -5.47
CA LEU A 227 9.72 -5.53 -4.29
C LEU A 227 9.12 -6.79 -3.64
N SER A 228 8.61 -6.65 -2.42
CA SER A 228 7.88 -7.69 -1.70
C SER A 228 6.37 -7.66 -1.96
N ASP A 229 5.96 -6.95 -2.99
CA ASP A 229 4.60 -6.98 -3.54
C ASP A 229 4.61 -6.79 -5.06
N LYS A 230 3.46 -7.08 -5.68
CA LYS A 230 3.24 -6.85 -7.10
C LYS A 230 1.79 -6.47 -7.36
N TYR A 231 1.59 -5.25 -7.84
CA TYR A 231 0.32 -4.81 -8.40
C TYR A 231 0.08 -5.46 -9.77
N ASP A 232 -1.09 -6.08 -9.95
CA ASP A 232 -1.56 -6.57 -11.24
C ASP A 232 -2.41 -5.48 -11.90
N ASP A 233 -1.90 -4.89 -12.95
CA ASP A 233 -2.54 -3.80 -13.71
C ASP A 233 -3.63 -4.28 -14.67
N LYS A 234 -4.07 -5.54 -14.52
CA LYS A 234 -5.15 -6.12 -15.31
C LYS A 234 -6.33 -6.48 -14.42
N ALA A 235 -7.52 -6.17 -14.91
CA ALA A 235 -8.74 -6.60 -14.29
C ALA A 235 -8.81 -8.14 -14.22
N ARG A 236 -9.03 -8.67 -13.00
CA ARG A 236 -9.14 -10.11 -12.75
C ARG A 236 -10.51 -10.41 -12.18
N TYR A 237 -11.38 -10.99 -12.99
CA TYR A 237 -12.68 -11.49 -12.54
C TYR A 237 -13.06 -12.78 -13.25
N SER A 238 -13.77 -13.65 -12.55
CA SER A 238 -14.21 -14.96 -13.06
C SER A 238 -15.25 -15.53 -12.12
N SER A 239 -16.13 -16.39 -12.63
CA SER A 239 -17.02 -17.22 -11.81
C SER A 239 -16.29 -18.33 -11.03
N LYS A 240 -15.01 -18.57 -11.33
CA LYS A 240 -14.13 -19.49 -10.61
C LYS A 240 -13.05 -18.71 -9.85
N PRO A 241 -12.54 -19.26 -8.74
CA PRO A 241 -11.42 -18.64 -8.03
C PRO A 241 -10.15 -18.62 -8.86
N PHE A 242 -9.30 -17.67 -8.58
CA PHE A 242 -7.90 -17.61 -9.01
C PHE A 242 -7.00 -18.10 -7.89
N TYR A 243 -5.78 -18.50 -8.26
CA TYR A 243 -4.71 -18.89 -7.35
C TYR A 243 -3.46 -18.09 -7.71
N TRP A 244 -2.66 -17.73 -6.72
CA TRP A 244 -1.36 -17.10 -6.96
C TRP A 244 -0.32 -17.66 -6.00
N ARG A 245 0.91 -17.65 -6.43
CA ARG A 245 2.07 -17.99 -5.61
C ARG A 245 3.30 -17.23 -6.07
N VAL A 246 4.35 -17.26 -5.27
CA VAL A 246 5.57 -16.49 -5.52
C VAL A 246 6.80 -17.34 -5.20
N ARG A 247 7.87 -17.15 -5.96
CA ARG A 247 9.21 -17.67 -5.66
C ARG A 247 10.25 -16.57 -5.69
N ALA A 248 11.34 -16.78 -4.96
CA ALA A 248 12.50 -15.93 -4.98
C ALA A 248 13.45 -16.32 -6.14
N LEU A 249 14.13 -15.32 -6.68
CA LEU A 249 15.17 -15.46 -7.70
C LEU A 249 16.45 -14.77 -7.21
N ASP A 250 17.60 -15.27 -7.63
CA ASP A 250 18.90 -14.63 -7.45
C ASP A 250 19.15 -13.53 -8.50
N ASP A 251 20.32 -12.86 -8.44
CA ASP A 251 20.72 -11.81 -9.38
C ASP A 251 20.81 -12.30 -10.84
N ASP A 252 21.02 -13.60 -11.07
CA ASP A 252 21.06 -14.22 -12.40
C ASP A 252 19.68 -14.71 -12.86
N GLY A 253 18.64 -14.55 -12.04
CA GLY A 253 17.27 -14.98 -12.32
C GLY A 253 17.03 -16.47 -12.07
N ASN A 254 17.92 -17.17 -11.36
CA ASN A 254 17.72 -18.56 -10.99
C ASN A 254 16.88 -18.68 -9.72
N PRO A 255 16.04 -19.74 -9.59
CA PRO A 255 15.24 -19.94 -8.40
C PRO A 255 16.08 -20.12 -7.13
N VAL A 256 15.75 -19.34 -6.10
CA VAL A 256 16.25 -19.49 -4.74
C VAL A 256 15.19 -20.25 -3.94
N GLY A 257 15.21 -21.59 -4.00
CA GLY A 257 14.23 -22.44 -3.34
C GLY A 257 13.03 -22.77 -4.22
N VAL A 258 11.84 -22.78 -3.64
CA VAL A 258 10.60 -23.26 -4.26
C VAL A 258 9.53 -22.17 -4.29
N TYR A 259 8.45 -22.39 -5.04
CA TYR A 259 7.26 -21.57 -4.94
C TYR A 259 6.63 -21.69 -3.54
N SER A 260 6.07 -20.60 -3.07
CA SER A 260 5.25 -20.53 -1.86
C SER A 260 4.00 -21.42 -1.98
N ASP A 261 3.32 -21.62 -0.86
CA ASP A 261 1.95 -22.11 -0.89
C ASP A 261 1.09 -21.17 -1.73
N ALA A 262 0.18 -21.78 -2.50
CA ALA A 262 -0.75 -21.00 -3.34
C ALA A 262 -1.84 -20.37 -2.47
N GLN A 263 -2.14 -19.12 -2.75
CA GLN A 263 -3.24 -18.38 -2.14
C GLN A 263 -4.42 -18.34 -3.13
N GLU A 264 -5.62 -18.63 -2.63
CA GLU A 264 -6.85 -18.53 -3.40
C GLU A 264 -7.52 -17.16 -3.20
N PHE A 265 -8.07 -16.58 -4.26
CA PHE A 265 -8.96 -15.43 -4.15
C PHE A 265 -10.06 -15.48 -5.22
N SER A 266 -11.15 -14.77 -4.96
CA SER A 266 -12.32 -14.76 -5.86
C SER A 266 -12.77 -13.33 -6.13
N VAL A 267 -12.93 -13.02 -7.42
CA VAL A 267 -13.59 -11.79 -7.89
C VAL A 267 -14.68 -12.22 -8.85
N ASN A 268 -15.82 -12.62 -8.27
CA ASN A 268 -16.92 -13.19 -9.05
C ASN A 268 -17.97 -12.11 -9.35
N PRO A 269 -18.20 -11.77 -10.62
CA PRO A 269 -19.23 -10.80 -11.02
C PRO A 269 -20.67 -11.31 -10.80
N ASP A 270 -20.88 -12.64 -10.79
CA ASP A 270 -22.20 -13.25 -10.68
C ASP A 270 -22.77 -13.25 -9.24
N VAL A 271 -22.04 -12.74 -8.26
CA VAL A 271 -22.49 -12.68 -6.86
C VAL A 271 -23.69 -11.75 -6.67
N GLY A 272 -23.89 -10.80 -7.59
CA GLY A 272 -24.98 -9.81 -7.49
C GLY A 272 -24.63 -8.66 -6.55
N TRP A 273 -23.57 -7.95 -6.83
CA TRP A 273 -23.09 -6.81 -6.06
C TRP A 273 -24.07 -5.64 -6.10
N GLU A 274 -24.63 -5.27 -4.95
CA GLU A 274 -25.51 -4.11 -4.82
C GLU A 274 -24.74 -2.80 -5.00
N ILE A 275 -23.53 -2.74 -4.44
CA ILE A 275 -22.68 -1.54 -4.42
C ILE A 275 -21.28 -1.89 -4.89
N ALA A 276 -20.73 -1.04 -5.77
CA ALA A 276 -19.33 -1.05 -6.14
C ALA A 276 -18.67 0.30 -5.86
N THR A 277 -17.33 0.30 -5.68
CA THR A 277 -16.50 1.51 -5.64
C THR A 277 -15.64 1.58 -6.89
N PHE A 278 -15.46 2.79 -7.45
CA PHE A 278 -14.74 3.04 -8.69
C PHE A 278 -13.95 4.34 -8.59
N GLY A 279 -12.71 4.34 -9.04
CA GLY A 279 -11.81 5.49 -8.97
C GLY A 279 -10.34 5.10 -9.00
N ASP A 280 -9.51 6.03 -8.55
CA ASP A 280 -8.05 5.93 -8.53
C ASP A 280 -7.50 5.15 -7.31
N SER A 281 -6.19 5.30 -7.02
CA SER A 281 -5.50 4.67 -5.91
C SER A 281 -6.07 5.00 -4.52
N ILE A 282 -6.69 6.16 -4.34
CA ILE A 282 -7.31 6.53 -3.07
C ILE A 282 -8.47 5.57 -2.75
N SER A 283 -9.20 5.12 -3.77
CA SER A 283 -10.27 4.14 -3.67
C SER A 283 -9.80 2.71 -3.82
N HIS A 284 -8.80 2.44 -4.66
CA HIS A 284 -8.22 1.10 -4.76
C HIS A 284 -7.70 0.61 -3.40
N GLY A 285 -7.07 1.51 -2.63
CA GLY A 285 -6.65 1.25 -1.25
C GLY A 285 -5.16 1.43 -1.06
N GLY A 286 -4.71 1.07 0.13
CA GLY A 286 -3.36 1.36 0.56
C GLY A 286 -3.20 2.75 1.16
N GLY A 287 -2.11 2.93 1.86
CA GLY A 287 -1.70 4.21 2.46
C GLY A 287 -0.54 4.82 1.67
N SER A 288 0.42 5.38 2.39
CA SER A 288 1.67 5.84 1.79
C SER A 288 2.52 4.67 1.30
N MET A 289 3.63 4.97 0.63
CA MET A 289 4.46 4.10 -0.22
C MET A 289 4.74 2.67 0.27
N SER A 290 4.77 2.41 1.58
CA SER A 290 5.04 1.07 2.13
C SER A 290 3.78 0.28 2.48
N TYR A 291 2.59 0.81 2.16
CA TYR A 291 1.32 0.15 2.45
C TYR A 291 0.61 -0.18 1.14
N SER A 292 0.57 -1.46 0.83
CA SER A 292 -0.19 -1.93 -0.33
C SER A 292 -1.70 -2.03 -0.01
N PRO A 293 -2.57 -2.14 -1.02
CA PRO A 293 -3.98 -2.42 -0.82
C PRO A 293 -4.29 -3.68 -0.02
N VAL A 294 -3.35 -4.60 0.14
CA VAL A 294 -3.50 -5.78 1.01
C VAL A 294 -3.39 -5.45 2.50
N ASP A 295 -2.96 -4.24 2.85
CA ASP A 295 -3.06 -3.72 4.21
C ASP A 295 -4.45 -3.09 4.41
N TRP A 296 -5.46 -3.93 4.66
CA TRP A 296 -6.88 -3.56 4.68
C TRP A 296 -7.24 -2.38 5.58
N GLU A 297 -6.47 -2.14 6.63
CA GLU A 297 -6.65 -0.97 7.47
C GLU A 297 -6.47 0.37 6.74
N TYR A 298 -5.80 0.37 5.58
CA TYR A 298 -5.62 1.53 4.71
C TYR A 298 -6.68 1.62 3.59
N SER A 299 -7.66 0.73 3.57
CA SER A 299 -8.81 0.77 2.66
C SER A 299 -10.05 1.25 3.40
N TYR A 300 -10.72 2.31 2.91
CA TYR A 300 -11.94 2.79 3.55
C TYR A 300 -13.08 1.79 3.42
N GLN A 301 -13.08 0.94 2.40
CA GLN A 301 -14.09 -0.09 2.17
C GLN A 301 -14.18 -1.08 3.33
N THR A 302 -13.08 -1.35 4.02
CA THR A 302 -13.02 -2.24 5.19
C THR A 302 -13.89 -1.75 6.36
N TYR A 303 -14.16 -0.45 6.41
CA TYR A 303 -14.95 0.19 7.48
C TYR A 303 -16.36 0.58 7.06
N LEU A 304 -16.82 0.15 5.88
CA LEU A 304 -18.20 0.35 5.45
C LEU A 304 -19.14 -0.62 6.15
N ASP A 305 -20.37 -0.20 6.42
CA ASP A 305 -21.40 -1.01 7.08
C ASP A 305 -22.13 -1.96 6.10
N PHE A 306 -21.66 -2.07 4.86
CA PHE A 306 -22.26 -2.85 3.78
C PHE A 306 -21.16 -3.44 2.86
N PRO A 307 -21.43 -4.59 2.20
CA PRO A 307 -20.49 -5.21 1.28
C PRO A 307 -20.33 -4.39 0.00
N VAL A 308 -19.09 -4.35 -0.52
CA VAL A 308 -18.75 -3.71 -1.79
C VAL A 308 -17.76 -4.53 -2.57
N VAL A 309 -17.81 -4.44 -3.90
CA VAL A 309 -16.69 -4.82 -4.77
C VAL A 309 -15.89 -3.59 -5.12
N ASN A 310 -14.57 -3.69 -5.09
CA ASN A 310 -13.66 -2.59 -5.39
C ASN A 310 -13.17 -2.70 -6.85
N LEU A 311 -13.74 -1.86 -7.71
CA LEU A 311 -13.43 -1.76 -9.15
C LEU A 311 -12.46 -0.61 -9.45
N SER A 312 -11.79 -0.08 -8.43
CA SER A 312 -10.85 1.04 -8.58
C SER A 312 -9.48 0.54 -9.06
N ALA A 313 -8.76 1.39 -9.79
CA ALA A 313 -7.43 1.10 -10.32
C ALA A 313 -6.40 2.13 -9.85
N SER A 314 -5.26 1.68 -9.32
CA SER A 314 -4.19 2.58 -8.91
C SER A 314 -3.55 3.28 -10.12
N GLY A 315 -3.33 4.60 -10.00
CA GLY A 315 -2.76 5.41 -11.08
C GLY A 315 -3.78 5.95 -12.07
N ASP A 316 -5.07 5.64 -11.90
CA ASP A 316 -6.13 6.09 -12.80
C ASP A 316 -6.23 7.61 -12.91
N THR A 317 -6.57 8.05 -14.11
CA THR A 317 -6.95 9.42 -14.45
C THR A 317 -8.38 9.42 -14.96
N SER A 318 -9.03 10.59 -15.01
CA SER A 318 -10.45 10.65 -15.38
C SER A 318 -10.75 10.11 -16.78
N ASP A 319 -9.83 10.28 -17.73
CA ASP A 319 -9.94 9.74 -19.09
C ASP A 319 -9.74 8.21 -19.12
N THR A 320 -8.74 7.68 -18.40
CA THR A 320 -8.53 6.23 -18.30
C THR A 320 -9.69 5.54 -17.59
N ALA A 321 -10.30 6.18 -16.59
CA ALA A 321 -11.51 5.70 -15.94
C ALA A 321 -12.72 5.62 -16.91
N VAL A 322 -12.84 6.58 -17.83
CA VAL A 322 -13.86 6.52 -18.91
C VAL A 322 -13.61 5.32 -19.82
N ASP A 323 -12.37 5.10 -20.21
CA ASP A 323 -11.97 4.06 -21.18
C ASP A 323 -12.24 2.64 -20.63
N ARG A 324 -11.89 2.39 -19.35
CA ARG A 324 -12.05 1.05 -18.74
C ARG A 324 -13.46 0.76 -18.17
N PHE A 325 -14.35 1.75 -18.13
CA PHE A 325 -15.66 1.63 -17.47
C PHE A 325 -16.49 0.42 -17.95
N ASP A 326 -16.58 0.23 -19.27
CA ASP A 326 -17.43 -0.81 -19.84
C ASP A 326 -16.91 -2.23 -19.52
N ASP A 327 -15.59 -2.41 -19.51
CA ASP A 327 -14.96 -3.70 -19.24
C ASP A 327 -14.91 -4.01 -17.73
N ASP A 328 -14.84 -3.00 -16.87
CA ASP A 328 -14.62 -3.15 -15.45
C ASP A 328 -15.91 -3.08 -14.61
N VAL A 329 -16.85 -2.23 -14.99
CA VAL A 329 -18.07 -1.97 -14.20
C VAL A 329 -19.25 -2.82 -14.69
N LEU A 330 -19.46 -2.88 -16.01
CA LEU A 330 -20.66 -3.53 -16.55
C LEU A 330 -20.75 -5.04 -16.25
N PRO A 331 -19.67 -5.82 -16.21
CA PRO A 331 -19.75 -7.23 -15.83
C PRO A 331 -20.35 -7.47 -14.46
N PHE A 332 -20.16 -6.54 -13.52
CA PHE A 332 -20.63 -6.67 -12.13
C PHE A 332 -22.05 -6.20 -11.92
N HIS A 333 -22.63 -5.42 -12.86
CA HIS A 333 -23.99 -4.90 -12.80
C HIS A 333 -24.41 -4.32 -11.43
N PRO A 334 -23.58 -3.46 -10.77
CA PRO A 334 -23.95 -2.93 -9.48
C PRO A 334 -25.16 -1.99 -9.60
N HIS A 335 -26.04 -1.96 -8.59
CA HIS A 335 -27.13 -0.97 -8.54
C HIS A 335 -26.59 0.44 -8.29
N TYR A 336 -25.57 0.55 -7.42
CA TYR A 336 -24.97 1.82 -7.02
C TYR A 336 -23.47 1.78 -7.27
N LEU A 337 -22.94 2.85 -7.88
CA LEU A 337 -21.52 3.02 -8.09
C LEU A 337 -21.03 4.26 -7.33
N ILE A 338 -20.20 4.07 -6.31
CA ILE A 338 -19.55 5.15 -5.56
C ILE A 338 -18.25 5.51 -6.27
N ILE A 339 -18.15 6.75 -6.75
CA ILE A 339 -17.09 7.22 -7.65
C ILE A 339 -16.23 8.27 -6.95
N LEU A 340 -14.91 8.02 -6.89
CA LEU A 340 -13.90 8.99 -6.45
C LEU A 340 -12.79 9.04 -7.50
N GLU A 341 -12.89 10.00 -8.42
CA GLU A 341 -12.01 10.08 -9.58
C GLU A 341 -11.69 11.52 -9.94
N GLY A 342 -10.44 11.77 -10.39
CA GLY A 342 -9.97 13.04 -10.90
C GLY A 342 -8.77 13.65 -10.17
N SER A 343 -8.35 13.12 -9.01
CA SER A 343 -7.23 13.66 -8.23
C SER A 343 -5.93 13.64 -9.04
N ASN A 344 -5.65 12.53 -9.73
CA ASN A 344 -4.44 12.40 -10.56
C ASN A 344 -4.48 13.32 -11.78
N SER A 345 -5.63 13.45 -12.43
CA SER A 345 -5.82 14.35 -13.58
C SER A 345 -5.54 15.80 -13.21
N ILE A 346 -6.15 16.28 -12.12
CA ILE A 346 -6.00 17.68 -11.66
C ILE A 346 -4.54 17.96 -11.24
N ARG A 347 -3.94 17.12 -10.41
CA ARG A 347 -2.54 17.32 -9.99
C ARG A 347 -1.56 17.25 -11.17
N GLY A 348 -1.89 16.50 -12.21
CA GLY A 348 -1.13 16.37 -13.45
C GLY A 348 -1.35 17.51 -14.46
N GLY A 349 -2.21 18.51 -14.15
CA GLY A 349 -2.44 19.69 -15.00
C GLY A 349 -3.57 19.51 -16.01
N THR A 350 -4.41 18.48 -15.87
CA THR A 350 -5.65 18.38 -16.67
C THR A 350 -6.66 19.41 -16.15
N SER A 351 -7.28 20.19 -17.05
CA SER A 351 -8.23 21.22 -16.66
C SER A 351 -9.50 20.64 -16.03
N ALA A 352 -10.13 21.41 -15.15
CA ALA A 352 -11.41 21.01 -14.55
C ALA A 352 -12.50 20.74 -15.59
N GLU A 353 -12.52 21.49 -16.70
CA GLU A 353 -13.48 21.27 -17.79
C GLU A 353 -13.33 19.88 -18.40
N SER A 354 -12.10 19.41 -18.61
CA SER A 354 -11.82 18.07 -19.15
C SER A 354 -12.25 16.99 -18.14
N VAL A 355 -11.84 17.11 -16.88
CA VAL A 355 -12.23 16.17 -15.82
C VAL A 355 -13.76 16.13 -15.66
N ILE A 356 -14.44 17.28 -15.64
CA ILE A 356 -15.90 17.35 -15.57
C ILE A 356 -16.56 16.68 -16.80
N SER A 357 -15.96 16.82 -17.99
CA SER A 357 -16.45 16.13 -19.19
C SER A 357 -16.36 14.62 -19.04
N ASP A 358 -15.27 14.11 -18.48
CA ASP A 358 -15.09 12.68 -18.22
C ASP A 358 -16.08 12.17 -17.17
N LEU A 359 -16.24 12.89 -16.05
CA LEU A 359 -17.23 12.55 -15.02
C LEU A 359 -18.67 12.55 -15.56
N LYS A 360 -19.00 13.47 -16.48
CA LYS A 360 -20.31 13.47 -17.18
C LYS A 360 -20.46 12.23 -18.06
N THR A 361 -19.38 11.80 -18.72
CA THR A 361 -19.38 10.58 -19.55
C THR A 361 -19.58 9.35 -18.69
N ILE A 362 -18.88 9.22 -17.57
CA ILE A 362 -19.07 8.13 -16.60
C ILE A 362 -20.52 8.14 -16.08
N LYS A 363 -21.05 9.30 -15.72
CA LYS A 363 -22.44 9.46 -15.27
C LYS A 363 -23.42 8.93 -16.33
N ALA A 364 -23.24 9.33 -17.58
CA ALA A 364 -24.10 8.88 -18.69
C ALA A 364 -23.98 7.37 -18.93
N LYS A 365 -22.77 6.79 -18.86
CA LYS A 365 -22.58 5.35 -18.95
C LYS A 365 -23.31 4.60 -17.83
N CYS A 366 -23.25 5.09 -16.59
CA CYS A 366 -24.04 4.54 -15.47
C CYS A 366 -25.54 4.59 -15.76
N GLU A 367 -26.08 5.76 -16.08
CA GLU A 367 -27.51 5.97 -16.30
C GLU A 367 -28.04 5.11 -17.46
N ASN A 368 -27.27 4.99 -18.54
CA ASN A 368 -27.64 4.13 -19.70
C ASN A 368 -27.67 2.62 -19.35
N ASN A 369 -27.01 2.21 -18.27
CA ASN A 369 -26.96 0.83 -17.82
C ASN A 369 -27.74 0.58 -16.52
N ASN A 370 -28.62 1.50 -16.13
CA ASN A 370 -29.45 1.42 -14.92
C ASN A 370 -28.61 1.37 -13.61
N ILE A 371 -27.41 1.93 -13.61
CA ILE A 371 -26.55 2.10 -12.46
C ILE A 371 -26.76 3.51 -11.92
N VAL A 372 -26.90 3.65 -10.62
CA VAL A 372 -27.02 4.96 -9.97
C VAL A 372 -25.64 5.44 -9.56
N PRO A 373 -25.07 6.46 -10.23
CA PRO A 373 -23.76 7.00 -9.85
C PRO A 373 -23.87 7.94 -8.65
N ILE A 374 -22.97 7.75 -7.67
CA ILE A 374 -22.84 8.58 -6.47
C ILE A 374 -21.40 9.05 -6.40
N PHE A 375 -21.18 10.33 -6.72
CA PHE A 375 -19.83 10.89 -6.76
C PHE A 375 -19.36 11.32 -5.37
N MET A 376 -18.08 11.18 -5.09
CA MET A 376 -17.44 11.77 -3.93
C MET A 376 -16.64 13.00 -4.34
N THR A 377 -16.71 14.09 -3.57
CA THR A 377 -15.81 15.22 -3.79
C THR A 377 -14.37 14.81 -3.50
N LEU A 378 -13.44 15.34 -4.30
CA LEU A 378 -12.01 15.05 -4.19
C LEU A 378 -11.47 15.56 -2.85
N PRO A 379 -10.81 14.69 -2.06
CA PRO A 379 -10.23 15.11 -0.79
C PRO A 379 -9.03 16.05 -1.01
N PRO A 380 -8.66 16.86 -0.02
CA PRO A 380 -7.48 17.71 -0.12
C PRO A 380 -6.21 16.87 -0.22
N ILE A 381 -5.21 17.38 -0.95
CA ILE A 381 -3.87 16.80 -1.08
C ILE A 381 -2.82 17.68 -0.39
N ASN A 382 -1.57 17.19 -0.29
CA ASN A 382 -0.42 17.96 0.16
C ASN A 382 0.65 18.01 -0.93
N PRO A 383 0.72 19.08 -1.73
CA PRO A 383 1.65 19.18 -2.85
C PRO A 383 3.11 19.05 -2.46
N GLU A 384 3.50 19.62 -1.32
CA GLU A 384 4.88 19.58 -0.82
C GLU A 384 5.32 18.14 -0.48
N SER A 385 4.44 17.38 0.19
CA SER A 385 4.71 15.97 0.48
C SER A 385 4.70 15.11 -0.81
N ILE A 386 3.82 15.41 -1.77
CA ILE A 386 3.78 14.72 -3.07
C ILE A 386 5.09 14.94 -3.82
N GLU A 387 5.56 16.18 -3.93
CA GLU A 387 6.83 16.49 -4.60
C GLU A 387 8.02 15.80 -3.91
N LYS A 388 8.06 15.86 -2.57
CA LYS A 388 9.10 15.20 -1.76
C LYS A 388 9.17 13.69 -2.01
N VAL A 389 8.03 13.02 -2.13
CA VAL A 389 7.96 11.55 -2.20
C VAL A 389 8.03 11.03 -3.63
N PHE A 390 7.27 11.62 -4.55
CA PHE A 390 7.19 11.15 -5.92
C PHE A 390 8.15 11.86 -6.88
N ASN A 391 8.82 12.92 -6.42
CA ASN A 391 9.65 13.80 -7.28
C ASN A 391 8.85 14.33 -8.49
N GLU A 392 7.56 14.57 -8.30
CA GLU A 392 6.61 15.07 -9.31
C GLU A 392 5.93 16.32 -8.77
N PRO A 393 6.17 17.50 -9.36
CA PRO A 393 5.45 18.72 -8.96
C PRO A 393 3.97 18.61 -9.34
N ASN A 394 3.11 19.19 -8.54
CA ASN A 394 1.72 19.39 -8.91
C ASN A 394 1.58 20.59 -9.84
N ALA A 395 0.53 20.62 -10.67
CA ALA A 395 0.20 21.81 -11.45
C ALA A 395 -0.02 23.03 -10.54
N ASP A 396 0.42 24.21 -10.97
CA ASP A 396 0.34 25.44 -10.16
C ASP A 396 -1.09 25.82 -9.78
N ASP A 397 -2.05 25.53 -10.65
CA ASP A 397 -3.49 25.83 -10.51
C ASP A 397 -4.33 24.67 -9.96
N TRP A 398 -3.69 23.57 -9.53
CA TRP A 398 -4.37 22.36 -9.08
C TRP A 398 -5.52 22.60 -8.11
N ARG A 399 -5.38 23.58 -7.22
CA ARG A 399 -6.38 23.91 -6.20
C ARG A 399 -7.65 24.50 -6.82
N ASP A 400 -7.48 25.50 -7.68
CA ASP A 400 -8.60 26.17 -8.33
C ASP A 400 -9.34 25.18 -9.24
N GLU A 401 -8.60 24.32 -9.92
CA GLU A 401 -9.17 23.27 -10.78
C GLU A 401 -9.91 22.20 -9.95
N MET A 402 -9.34 21.76 -8.83
CA MET A 402 -10.00 20.83 -7.92
C MET A 402 -11.28 21.43 -7.31
N ASP A 403 -11.26 22.70 -6.95
CA ASP A 403 -12.43 23.38 -6.41
C ASP A 403 -13.56 23.47 -7.45
N LYS A 404 -13.26 23.71 -8.73
CA LYS A 404 -14.25 23.68 -9.83
C LYS A 404 -14.86 22.28 -10.01
N VAL A 405 -14.04 21.21 -9.99
CA VAL A 405 -14.53 19.81 -10.05
C VAL A 405 -15.42 19.52 -8.85
N ASN A 406 -14.98 19.86 -7.65
CA ASN A 406 -15.77 19.67 -6.43
C ASN A 406 -17.08 20.48 -6.44
N GLN A 407 -17.08 21.68 -7.03
CA GLN A 407 -18.30 22.45 -7.22
C GLN A 407 -19.28 21.74 -8.17
N TYR A 408 -18.82 21.24 -9.32
CA TYR A 408 -19.63 20.44 -10.23
C TYR A 408 -20.24 19.23 -9.53
N ILE A 409 -19.43 18.46 -8.79
CA ILE A 409 -19.93 17.28 -8.06
C ILE A 409 -21.07 17.68 -7.10
N ARG A 410 -20.92 18.79 -6.35
CA ARG A 410 -21.94 19.26 -5.40
C ARG A 410 -23.23 19.73 -6.05
N THR A 411 -23.17 20.32 -7.23
CA THR A 411 -24.34 20.97 -7.85
C THR A 411 -25.07 20.07 -8.83
N ASP A 412 -24.37 19.18 -9.53
CA ASP A 412 -24.88 18.48 -10.72
C ASP A 412 -24.97 16.96 -10.58
N THR A 413 -24.61 16.41 -9.39
CA THR A 413 -24.62 14.96 -9.16
C THR A 413 -25.28 14.57 -7.83
N LEU A 414 -25.63 13.29 -7.71
CA LEU A 414 -25.78 12.68 -6.39
C LEU A 414 -24.39 12.53 -5.79
N HIS A 415 -24.17 13.05 -4.57
CA HIS A 415 -22.83 13.11 -4.06
C HIS A 415 -22.70 12.87 -2.55
N ILE A 416 -21.50 12.50 -2.15
CA ILE A 416 -20.99 12.47 -0.76
C ILE A 416 -19.87 13.48 -0.67
N ASP A 417 -20.04 14.50 0.17
CA ASP A 417 -19.07 15.62 0.26
C ASP A 417 -17.94 15.30 1.25
N LEU A 418 -16.90 14.59 0.76
CA LEU A 418 -15.69 14.30 1.54
C LEU A 418 -14.89 15.57 1.82
N ALA A 419 -14.69 16.44 0.81
CA ALA A 419 -13.88 17.65 0.91
C ALA A 419 -14.38 18.59 2.02
N ALA A 420 -15.69 18.82 2.12
CA ALA A 420 -16.25 19.67 3.17
C ALA A 420 -16.06 19.08 4.58
N ARG A 421 -16.01 17.75 4.70
CA ARG A 421 -15.78 17.04 5.97
C ARG A 421 -14.29 16.89 6.31
N MET A 422 -13.40 17.10 5.33
CA MET A 422 -11.94 17.06 5.45
C MET A 422 -11.34 18.46 5.36
N ASN A 423 -12.02 19.46 5.93
CA ASN A 423 -11.57 20.84 5.92
C ASN A 423 -10.39 21.03 6.87
N TYR A 424 -9.17 20.89 6.33
CA TYR A 424 -7.92 21.12 7.05
C TYR A 424 -7.44 22.58 6.86
N PRO A 425 -6.60 23.10 7.78
CA PRO A 425 -6.03 24.44 7.64
C PRO A 425 -5.36 24.65 6.28
N GLY A 426 -5.69 25.75 5.61
CA GLY A 426 -5.18 26.04 4.28
C GLY A 426 -5.68 25.12 3.16
N GLY A 427 -6.65 24.24 3.41
CA GLY A 427 -7.14 23.28 2.41
C GLY A 427 -6.10 22.23 2.00
N ILE A 428 -5.10 21.98 2.84
CA ILE A 428 -4.00 21.05 2.58
C ILE A 428 -4.11 19.87 3.54
N MET A 429 -3.92 18.65 3.03
CA MET A 429 -3.84 17.45 3.84
C MET A 429 -2.61 17.52 4.75
N PRO A 430 -2.77 17.42 6.08
CA PRO A 430 -1.62 17.39 6.97
C PRO A 430 -0.72 16.16 6.68
N GLU A 431 0.60 16.33 6.61
CA GLU A 431 1.57 15.26 6.33
C GLU A 431 1.36 14.03 7.22
N ARG A 432 1.10 14.21 8.52
CA ARG A 432 0.81 13.10 9.46
C ARG A 432 -0.45 12.29 9.13
N LEU A 433 -1.28 12.74 8.20
CA LEU A 433 -2.52 12.07 7.75
C LEU A 433 -2.41 11.48 6.34
N ALA A 434 -1.38 11.84 5.60
CA ALA A 434 -0.99 11.26 4.33
C ALA A 434 0.50 11.55 4.13
N LEU A 435 1.37 10.62 4.47
CA LEU A 435 2.83 10.81 4.49
C LEU A 435 3.38 11.17 3.12
N ASP A 436 2.80 10.64 2.06
CA ASP A 436 3.14 10.95 0.67
C ASP A 436 2.32 12.14 0.11
N GLY A 437 1.46 12.74 0.91
CA GLY A 437 0.62 13.87 0.54
C GLY A 437 -0.64 13.54 -0.28
N LEU A 438 -0.80 12.30 -0.73
CA LEU A 438 -1.89 11.85 -1.61
C LEU A 438 -2.73 10.74 -0.99
N HIS A 439 -2.11 9.68 -0.48
CA HIS A 439 -2.77 8.50 0.03
C HIS A 439 -3.04 8.62 1.55
N PRO A 440 -4.31 8.70 1.96
CA PRO A 440 -4.65 8.93 3.35
C PRO A 440 -4.30 7.76 4.27
N ASP A 441 -3.94 8.07 5.52
CA ASP A 441 -3.69 7.10 6.58
C ASP A 441 -4.98 6.42 7.09
N ILE A 442 -4.83 5.46 7.99
CA ILE A 442 -5.92 4.69 8.61
C ILE A 442 -7.01 5.61 9.22
N ASN A 443 -6.62 6.70 9.89
CA ASN A 443 -7.61 7.58 10.56
C ASN A 443 -8.47 8.30 9.53
N VAL A 444 -7.87 8.72 8.42
CA VAL A 444 -8.59 9.38 7.33
C VAL A 444 -9.45 8.37 6.56
N LYS A 445 -8.95 7.16 6.29
CA LYS A 445 -9.73 6.08 5.67
C LYS A 445 -10.97 5.73 6.51
N ARG A 446 -10.82 5.62 7.84
CA ARG A 446 -11.96 5.46 8.77
C ARG A 446 -12.93 6.63 8.73
N LYS A 447 -12.40 7.86 8.63
CA LYS A 447 -13.23 9.05 8.50
C LYS A 447 -14.00 9.05 7.17
N MET A 448 -13.36 8.68 6.05
CA MET A 448 -14.05 8.51 4.75
C MET A 448 -15.21 7.53 4.88
N ALA A 449 -14.97 6.34 5.40
CA ALA A 449 -16.00 5.34 5.61
C ALA A 449 -17.14 5.85 6.51
N SER A 450 -16.81 6.52 7.62
CA SER A 450 -17.82 7.11 8.53
C SER A 450 -18.72 8.13 7.81
N ILE A 451 -18.15 8.93 6.90
CA ILE A 451 -18.93 9.89 6.10
C ILE A 451 -19.83 9.13 5.12
N ILE A 452 -19.30 8.12 4.43
CA ILE A 452 -20.06 7.31 3.48
C ILE A 452 -21.21 6.59 4.20
N ASN A 453 -20.95 5.93 5.32
CA ASN A 453 -21.95 5.22 6.12
C ASN A 453 -23.07 6.17 6.63
N ALA A 454 -22.75 7.43 6.91
CA ALA A 454 -23.73 8.42 7.35
C ALA A 454 -24.54 9.02 6.21
N GLU A 455 -23.96 9.23 5.03
CA GLU A 455 -24.62 9.94 3.92
C GLU A 455 -25.32 9.00 2.93
N LEU A 456 -24.74 7.85 2.61
CA LEU A 456 -25.29 6.91 1.64
C LEU A 456 -26.74 6.50 1.97
N PRO A 457 -27.12 6.11 3.19
CA PRO A 457 -28.50 5.74 3.50
C PRO A 457 -29.50 6.86 3.28
N LYS A 458 -29.10 8.12 3.45
CA LYS A 458 -29.96 9.30 3.18
C LYS A 458 -30.20 9.47 1.68
N ILE A 459 -29.14 9.30 0.87
CA ILE A 459 -29.22 9.35 -0.59
C ILE A 459 -30.17 8.25 -1.08
N LEU A 460 -29.93 7.00 -0.64
CA LEU A 460 -30.76 5.85 -1.04
C LEU A 460 -32.24 6.01 -0.64
N LYS A 461 -32.50 6.58 0.55
CA LYS A 461 -33.86 6.88 0.99
C LYS A 461 -34.53 7.93 0.10
N SER A 462 -33.80 8.96 -0.31
CA SER A 462 -34.33 10.02 -1.17
C SER A 462 -34.71 9.51 -2.58
N LEU A 463 -33.95 8.52 -3.09
CA LEU A 463 -34.22 7.88 -4.38
C LEU A 463 -35.47 7.03 -4.35
N LYS A 464 -35.77 6.35 -3.24
CA LYS A 464 -36.98 5.51 -3.08
C LYS A 464 -38.27 6.34 -2.90
N GLN A 465 -38.16 7.65 -2.66
CA GLN A 465 -39.30 8.55 -2.48
C GLN A 465 -39.69 9.30 -3.77
N LYS A 466 -38.88 9.21 -4.82
CA LYS A 466 -39.13 9.73 -6.17
C LYS A 466 -39.69 8.63 -7.05
#